data_7ceee72d89e13ddec00bb4124f19a463
#
_entry.id   7ceee72d89e13ddec00bb4124f19a463
#
_cell.length_a   1.000
_cell.length_b   1.000
_cell.length_c   1.000
_cell.angle_alpha   90.00
_cell.angle_beta   90.00
_cell.angle_gamma   90.00
#
_symmetry.space_group_name_H-M   'P 1'
#
loop_
_entity.id
_entity.type
_entity.pdbx_description
1 polymer ?
#
loop_
_entity_poly.entity_id
_entity_poly.type
_entity_poly.pdbx_seq_one_letter_code
_entity_poly.pdbx_strand_id
1 'polypeptide(L)'
;MSVAASLIATTMNASTPLLLAALGILVAERSGVLNLGVEGIMLMAAIAGYMATVETGSFAVGFIAAVAVGGLSAYIGIPYQGAVLPERAADGIPFLDQIPFLGQAFFSQHWIVYLSLLMIPAVWYFLFRTRPGLVVRAVGESPFSANALGYSVPMIRCATLAFSGACIGLSGAYLSLIYTPLWVEGMIAGRGWIALALVTFGTWRPFRVFLGAYLFGGMTMLQMNLQSIGISVPTQFISMA
;
A
#
# COMPACT_ATOMS: atom_id res chain seq x y z
N MET A 1 -23.22 -11.99 -9.43
CA MET A 1 -22.37 -11.83 -8.21
C MET A 1 -23.25 -11.43 -7.05
N SER A 2 -23.06 -12.01 -5.87
CA SER A 2 -23.78 -11.50 -4.68
C SER A 2 -23.20 -10.14 -4.29
N VAL A 3 -24.04 -9.20 -3.89
CA VAL A 3 -23.63 -7.84 -3.47
C VAL A 3 -22.56 -7.91 -2.36
N ALA A 4 -22.71 -8.86 -1.44
CA ALA A 4 -21.74 -9.06 -0.36
C ALA A 4 -20.35 -9.50 -0.86
N ALA A 5 -20.27 -10.41 -1.83
CA ALA A 5 -18.98 -10.84 -2.39
C ALA A 5 -18.27 -9.68 -3.12
N SER A 6 -19.01 -8.89 -3.87
CA SER A 6 -18.49 -7.70 -4.56
C SER A 6 -18.00 -6.65 -3.55
N LEU A 7 -18.71 -6.44 -2.45
CA LEU A 7 -18.29 -5.50 -1.41
C LEU A 7 -16.99 -5.92 -0.71
N ILE A 8 -16.84 -7.22 -0.42
CA ILE A 8 -15.61 -7.75 0.17
C ILE A 8 -14.44 -7.58 -0.81
N ALA A 9 -14.63 -7.97 -2.06
CA ALA A 9 -13.59 -7.87 -3.08
C ALA A 9 -13.12 -6.42 -3.29
N THR A 10 -14.04 -5.47 -3.41
CA THR A 10 -13.72 -4.04 -3.56
C THR A 10 -13.06 -3.45 -2.31
N THR A 11 -13.48 -3.89 -1.11
CA THR A 11 -12.81 -3.50 0.14
C THR A 11 -11.36 -3.98 0.18
N MET A 12 -11.08 -5.23 -0.21
CA MET A 12 -9.71 -5.74 -0.30
C MET A 12 -8.86 -4.90 -1.25
N ASN A 13 -9.39 -4.57 -2.43
CA ASN A 13 -8.68 -3.74 -3.40
C ASN A 13 -8.41 -2.32 -2.88
N ALA A 14 -9.39 -1.68 -2.25
CA ALA A 14 -9.24 -0.34 -1.71
C ALA A 14 -8.26 -0.26 -0.52
N SER A 15 -8.20 -1.32 0.28
CA SER A 15 -7.33 -1.39 1.47
C SER A 15 -5.88 -1.72 1.13
N THR A 16 -5.63 -2.39 0.01
CA THR A 16 -4.29 -2.87 -0.38
C THR A 16 -3.23 -1.75 -0.43
N PRO A 17 -3.45 -0.60 -1.08
CA PRO A 17 -2.42 0.44 -1.12
C PRO A 17 -2.16 1.04 0.27
N LEU A 18 -3.19 1.22 1.08
CA LEU A 18 -3.03 1.70 2.46
C LEU A 18 -2.22 0.71 3.30
N LEU A 19 -2.52 -0.56 3.16
CA LEU A 19 -1.84 -1.63 3.91
C LEU A 19 -0.36 -1.73 3.52
N LEU A 20 -0.05 -1.75 2.23
CA LEU A 20 1.34 -1.80 1.75
C LEU A 20 2.16 -0.61 2.24
N ALA A 21 1.64 0.60 2.09
CA ALA A 21 2.30 1.81 2.57
C ALA A 21 2.49 1.77 4.09
N ALA A 22 1.44 1.44 4.84
CA ALA A 22 1.49 1.40 6.30
C ALA A 22 2.45 0.33 6.84
N LEU A 23 2.54 -0.84 6.23
CA LEU A 23 3.52 -1.87 6.62
C LEU A 23 4.95 -1.41 6.38
N GLY A 24 5.22 -0.72 5.27
CA GLY A 24 6.52 -0.11 5.00
C GLY A 24 6.89 0.95 6.03
N ILE A 25 5.97 1.88 6.31
CA ILE A 25 6.14 2.93 7.32
C ILE A 25 6.41 2.32 8.70
N LEU A 26 5.63 1.32 9.08
CA LEU A 26 5.76 0.64 10.37
C LEU A 26 7.19 0.09 10.57
N VAL A 27 7.80 -0.51 9.55
CA VAL A 27 9.16 -1.03 9.65
C VAL A 27 10.19 0.10 9.79
N ALA A 28 10.03 1.20 9.06
CA ALA A 28 10.91 2.35 9.17
C ALA A 28 10.80 3.00 10.56
N GLU A 29 9.58 3.25 11.05
CA GLU A 29 9.36 3.85 12.37
C GLU A 29 9.83 2.95 13.52
N ARG A 30 9.78 1.62 13.34
CA ARG A 30 10.38 0.68 14.29
C ARG A 30 11.90 0.76 14.38
N SER A 31 12.56 1.36 13.40
CA SER A 31 14.00 1.70 13.45
C SER A 31 14.28 3.10 14.00
N GLY A 32 13.25 3.82 14.44
CA GLY A 32 13.33 5.20 14.92
C GLY A 32 13.47 6.24 13.81
N VAL A 33 13.01 5.94 12.60
CA VAL A 33 13.00 6.88 11.47
C VAL A 33 11.58 7.18 11.05
N LEU A 34 11.15 8.43 11.21
CA LEU A 34 9.86 8.91 10.75
C LEU A 34 9.98 9.32 9.27
N ASN A 35 9.24 8.66 8.40
CA ASN A 35 9.20 9.00 6.98
C ASN A 35 7.98 9.87 6.67
N LEU A 36 8.16 11.18 6.62
CA LEU A 36 7.10 12.14 6.27
C LEU A 36 6.91 12.29 4.75
N GLY A 37 7.78 11.71 3.94
CA GLY A 37 7.73 11.77 2.49
C GLY A 37 6.80 10.75 1.82
N VAL A 38 5.98 10.04 2.59
CA VAL A 38 5.15 8.91 2.11
C VAL A 38 4.25 9.31 0.95
N GLU A 39 3.54 10.42 1.08
CA GLU A 39 2.63 10.93 0.04
C GLU A 39 3.37 11.22 -1.26
N GLY A 40 4.52 11.90 -1.18
CA GLY A 40 5.38 12.16 -2.33
C GLY A 40 5.91 10.88 -2.97
N ILE A 41 6.43 9.94 -2.18
CA ILE A 41 6.94 8.66 -2.69
C ILE A 41 5.84 7.85 -3.38
N MET A 42 4.63 7.82 -2.83
CA MET A 42 3.48 7.16 -3.46
C MET A 42 3.15 7.78 -4.81
N LEU A 43 3.09 9.12 -4.87
CA LEU A 43 2.80 9.85 -6.11
C LEU A 43 3.87 9.58 -7.18
N MET A 44 5.14 9.64 -6.77
CA MET A 44 6.30 9.37 -7.61
C MET A 44 6.26 7.95 -8.19
N ALA A 45 6.00 6.98 -7.34
CA ALA A 45 5.91 5.59 -7.72
C ALA A 45 4.70 5.32 -8.65
N ALA A 46 3.57 5.95 -8.36
CA ALA A 46 2.38 5.83 -9.19
C ALA A 46 2.66 6.25 -10.63
N ILE A 47 3.30 7.41 -10.82
CA ILE A 47 3.59 7.91 -12.16
C ILE A 47 4.70 7.11 -12.85
N ALA A 48 5.79 6.79 -12.14
CA ALA A 48 6.88 6.02 -12.73
C ALA A 48 6.42 4.63 -13.19
N GLY A 49 5.61 3.96 -12.37
CA GLY A 49 5.01 2.68 -12.73
C GLY A 49 4.08 2.78 -13.92
N TYR A 50 3.23 3.80 -13.94
CA TYR A 50 2.32 4.04 -15.04
C TYR A 50 3.05 4.28 -16.36
N MET A 51 4.01 5.23 -16.38
CA MET A 51 4.83 5.54 -17.56
C MET A 51 5.55 4.31 -18.09
N ALA A 52 6.26 3.59 -17.24
CA ALA A 52 6.98 2.40 -17.64
C ALA A 52 6.06 1.31 -18.22
N THR A 53 4.84 1.19 -17.70
CA THR A 53 3.84 0.25 -18.22
C THR A 53 3.32 0.69 -19.59
N VAL A 54 3.03 1.99 -19.77
CA VAL A 54 2.58 2.54 -21.07
C VAL A 54 3.64 2.34 -22.16
N GLU A 55 4.91 2.63 -21.85
CA GLU A 55 6.00 2.51 -22.82
C GLU A 55 6.38 1.06 -23.16
N THR A 56 6.32 0.16 -22.19
CA THR A 56 6.79 -1.23 -22.36
C THR A 56 5.67 -2.24 -22.60
N GLY A 57 4.42 -1.86 -22.33
CA GLY A 57 3.28 -2.80 -22.31
C GLY A 57 3.34 -3.84 -21.18
N SER A 58 4.31 -3.74 -20.25
CA SER A 58 4.55 -4.73 -19.19
C SER A 58 4.28 -4.17 -17.80
N PHE A 59 3.29 -4.73 -17.10
CA PHE A 59 3.00 -4.40 -15.71
C PHE A 59 4.16 -4.71 -14.76
N ALA A 60 4.92 -5.80 -15.02
CA ALA A 60 6.07 -6.15 -14.22
C ALA A 60 7.14 -5.06 -14.25
N VAL A 61 7.43 -4.51 -15.44
CA VAL A 61 8.36 -3.40 -15.59
C VAL A 61 7.83 -2.14 -14.90
N GLY A 62 6.52 -1.88 -14.97
CA GLY A 62 5.87 -0.79 -14.25
C GLY A 62 6.06 -0.88 -12.75
N PHE A 63 5.85 -2.06 -12.15
CA PHE A 63 6.07 -2.26 -10.71
C PHE A 63 7.54 -2.10 -10.31
N ILE A 64 8.48 -2.60 -11.11
CA ILE A 64 9.92 -2.43 -10.86
C ILE A 64 10.30 -0.95 -10.94
N ALA A 65 9.82 -0.21 -11.93
CA ALA A 65 10.05 1.21 -12.07
C ALA A 65 9.49 2.00 -10.88
N ALA A 66 8.26 1.68 -10.43
CA ALA A 66 7.64 2.31 -9.27
C ALA A 66 8.44 2.12 -7.99
N VAL A 67 9.02 0.94 -7.79
CA VAL A 67 9.89 0.65 -6.63
C VAL A 67 11.22 1.40 -6.73
N ALA A 68 11.79 1.54 -7.94
CA ALA A 68 13.09 2.13 -8.16
C ALA A 68 13.09 3.67 -8.16
N VAL A 69 11.99 4.28 -8.59
CA VAL A 69 11.93 5.75 -8.79
C VAL A 69 11.25 6.45 -7.62
N GLY A 70 11.95 7.34 -6.97
CA GLY A 70 11.45 8.11 -5.84
C GLY A 70 11.72 9.63 -5.92
N GLY A 71 11.89 10.24 -7.10
CA GLY A 71 12.39 11.60 -7.11
C GLY A 71 11.99 12.61 -8.19
N LEU A 72 11.30 12.27 -9.30
CA LEU A 72 11.15 13.20 -10.44
C LEU A 72 9.73 13.28 -11.06
N SER A 73 8.68 12.96 -10.32
CA SER A 73 7.38 12.57 -10.88
C SER A 73 6.49 13.68 -11.45
N ALA A 74 6.35 14.81 -10.77
CA ALA A 74 5.33 15.78 -11.14
C ALA A 74 5.55 16.37 -12.56
N TYR A 75 6.82 16.68 -12.88
CA TYR A 75 7.15 17.28 -14.19
C TYR A 75 7.06 16.27 -15.34
N ILE A 76 7.44 15.02 -15.11
CA ILE A 76 7.47 13.97 -16.13
C ILE A 76 6.06 13.41 -16.41
N GLY A 77 5.12 13.55 -15.48
CA GLY A 77 3.76 13.00 -15.58
C GLY A 77 2.78 13.78 -16.46
N ILE A 78 3.06 15.04 -16.77
CA ILE A 78 2.14 15.91 -17.51
C ILE A 78 1.70 15.30 -18.87
N PRO A 79 2.61 14.73 -19.73
CA PRO A 79 2.21 14.16 -21.01
C PRO A 79 1.30 12.94 -20.92
N TYR A 80 1.25 12.26 -19.76
CA TYR A 80 0.53 11.00 -19.55
C TYR A 80 -0.82 11.18 -18.86
N GLN A 81 -1.21 12.42 -18.55
CA GLN A 81 -2.50 12.70 -17.93
C GLN A 81 -3.66 12.28 -18.85
N GLY A 82 -4.58 11.51 -18.31
CA GLY A 82 -5.78 11.07 -19.02
C GLY A 82 -5.61 9.88 -19.96
N ALA A 83 -4.39 9.35 -20.14
CA ALA A 83 -4.21 8.08 -20.82
C ALA A 83 -4.76 6.95 -19.93
N VAL A 84 -5.57 6.05 -20.50
CA VAL A 84 -6.19 4.92 -19.79
C VAL A 84 -5.47 3.64 -20.20
N LEU A 85 -4.97 2.90 -19.21
CA LEU A 85 -4.42 1.56 -19.46
C LEU A 85 -5.56 0.56 -19.68
N PRO A 86 -5.36 -0.46 -20.55
CA PRO A 86 -6.34 -1.53 -20.68
C PRO A 86 -6.53 -2.23 -19.34
N GLU A 87 -7.79 -2.38 -18.91
CA GLU A 87 -8.11 -3.14 -17.71
C GLU A 87 -7.54 -4.57 -17.82
N ARG A 88 -6.65 -4.90 -16.93
CA ARG A 88 -6.16 -6.26 -16.81
C ARG A 88 -7.10 -7.02 -15.90
N ALA A 89 -7.72 -8.07 -16.44
CA ALA A 89 -8.51 -8.99 -15.64
C ALA A 89 -7.66 -9.51 -14.47
N ALA A 90 -8.24 -9.58 -13.27
CA ALA A 90 -7.59 -10.21 -12.15
C ALA A 90 -7.33 -11.67 -12.50
N ASP A 91 -6.07 -12.08 -12.49
CA ASP A 91 -5.69 -13.49 -12.66
C ASP A 91 -6.05 -14.21 -11.35
N GLY A 92 -7.30 -14.64 -11.22
CA GLY A 92 -7.78 -15.40 -10.07
C GLY A 92 -6.97 -16.68 -9.87
N ILE A 93 -6.94 -17.18 -8.65
CA ILE A 93 -6.27 -18.46 -8.36
C ILE A 93 -7.06 -19.58 -9.02
N PRO A 94 -6.47 -20.33 -10.03
CA PRO A 94 -7.17 -21.40 -10.72
C PRO A 94 -7.73 -22.42 -9.71
N PHE A 95 -8.93 -22.93 -9.94
CA PHE A 95 -9.71 -23.84 -9.10
C PHE A 95 -10.42 -23.21 -7.88
N LEU A 96 -9.86 -22.19 -7.21
CA LEU A 96 -10.48 -21.60 -6.03
C LEU A 96 -11.47 -20.49 -6.38
N ASP A 97 -11.34 -19.88 -7.55
CA ASP A 97 -12.27 -18.88 -8.07
C ASP A 97 -13.68 -19.44 -8.38
N GLN A 98 -13.79 -20.76 -8.59
CA GLN A 98 -15.04 -21.46 -8.91
C GLN A 98 -15.94 -21.70 -7.68
N ILE A 99 -15.44 -21.48 -6.46
CA ILE A 99 -16.23 -21.68 -5.24
C ILE A 99 -17.28 -20.54 -5.16
N PRO A 100 -18.59 -20.86 -5.13
CA PRO A 100 -19.62 -19.86 -5.04
C PRO A 100 -19.44 -19.02 -3.75
N PHE A 101 -19.52 -17.69 -3.88
CA PHE A 101 -19.31 -16.67 -2.86
C PHE A 101 -17.83 -16.48 -2.43
N LEU A 102 -17.13 -17.50 -1.94
CA LEU A 102 -15.74 -17.40 -1.47
C LEU A 102 -14.75 -17.20 -2.62
N GLY A 103 -14.94 -17.87 -3.75
CA GLY A 103 -14.12 -17.72 -4.95
C GLY A 103 -14.11 -16.26 -5.41
N GLN A 104 -15.28 -15.70 -5.61
CA GLN A 104 -15.45 -14.32 -6.09
C GLN A 104 -15.05 -13.26 -5.07
N ALA A 105 -15.18 -13.53 -3.77
CA ALA A 105 -14.84 -12.58 -2.71
C ALA A 105 -13.33 -12.52 -2.44
N PHE A 106 -12.67 -13.68 -2.37
CA PHE A 106 -11.29 -13.78 -1.87
C PHE A 106 -10.29 -14.27 -2.91
N PHE A 107 -10.69 -15.10 -3.87
CA PHE A 107 -9.76 -15.79 -4.79
C PHE A 107 -9.71 -15.22 -6.21
N SER A 108 -10.50 -14.19 -6.51
CA SER A 108 -10.50 -13.48 -7.80
C SER A 108 -9.78 -12.13 -7.74
N GLN A 109 -8.82 -11.96 -6.82
CA GLN A 109 -8.08 -10.71 -6.64
C GLN A 109 -6.76 -10.73 -7.42
N HIS A 110 -6.22 -9.53 -7.69
CA HIS A 110 -4.90 -9.41 -8.28
C HIS A 110 -3.80 -9.91 -7.31
N TRP A 111 -2.72 -10.51 -7.82
CA TRP A 111 -1.66 -11.13 -7.01
C TRP A 111 -1.04 -10.19 -5.95
N ILE A 112 -1.02 -8.87 -6.17
CA ILE A 112 -0.52 -7.88 -5.20
C ILE A 112 -1.40 -7.82 -3.94
N VAL A 113 -2.71 -8.08 -4.07
CA VAL A 113 -3.60 -8.15 -2.89
C VAL A 113 -3.15 -9.29 -1.98
N TYR A 114 -2.84 -10.46 -2.55
CA TYR A 114 -2.32 -11.60 -1.78
C TYR A 114 -0.94 -11.32 -1.19
N LEU A 115 -0.07 -10.62 -1.96
CA LEU A 115 1.22 -10.18 -1.46
C LEU A 115 1.05 -9.27 -0.24
N SER A 116 0.13 -8.31 -0.28
CA SER A 116 -0.13 -7.40 0.84
C SER A 116 -0.61 -8.16 2.09
N LEU A 117 -1.46 -9.17 1.93
CA LEU A 117 -1.91 -10.03 3.03
C LEU A 117 -0.78 -10.90 3.58
N LEU A 118 0.06 -11.46 2.72
CA LEU A 118 1.24 -12.25 3.12
C LEU A 118 2.27 -11.39 3.88
N MET A 119 2.40 -10.13 3.54
CA MET A 119 3.31 -9.21 4.21
C MET A 119 2.94 -8.97 5.69
N ILE A 120 1.68 -9.11 6.09
CA ILE A 120 1.26 -8.90 7.48
C ILE A 120 1.98 -9.88 8.41
N PRO A 121 1.79 -11.22 8.26
CA PRO A 121 2.50 -12.18 9.08
C PRO A 121 4.02 -12.15 8.85
N ALA A 122 4.49 -11.83 7.65
CA ALA A 122 5.92 -11.71 7.34
C ALA A 122 6.59 -10.58 8.13
N VAL A 123 6.01 -9.38 8.11
CA VAL A 123 6.50 -8.22 8.88
C VAL A 123 6.38 -8.48 10.38
N TRP A 124 5.28 -9.09 10.83
CA TRP A 124 5.14 -9.49 12.23
C TRP A 124 6.23 -10.49 12.65
N TYR A 125 6.43 -11.54 11.87
CA TYR A 125 7.45 -12.56 12.13
C TYR A 125 8.85 -11.94 12.13
N PHE A 126 9.17 -11.13 11.11
CA PHE A 126 10.44 -10.42 11.02
C PHE A 126 10.71 -9.58 12.26
N LEU A 127 9.77 -8.68 12.62
CA LEU A 127 9.98 -7.76 13.74
C LEU A 127 9.98 -8.42 15.11
N PHE A 128 9.18 -9.47 15.34
CA PHE A 128 8.98 -10.02 16.68
C PHE A 128 9.61 -11.38 16.92
N ARG A 129 10.02 -12.09 15.86
CA ARG A 129 10.55 -13.46 15.96
C ARG A 129 11.97 -13.60 15.44
N THR A 130 12.54 -12.62 14.71
CA THR A 130 13.89 -12.72 14.15
C THR A 130 14.90 -11.85 14.90
N ARG A 131 16.18 -12.26 14.84
CA ARG A 131 17.30 -11.46 15.39
C ARG A 131 17.42 -10.09 14.71
N PRO A 132 17.39 -9.97 13.37
CA PRO A 132 17.44 -8.66 12.71
C PRO A 132 16.27 -7.74 13.12
N GLY A 133 15.06 -8.27 13.28
CA GLY A 133 13.93 -7.50 13.75
C GLY A 133 14.09 -6.99 15.17
N LEU A 134 14.72 -7.79 16.06
CA LEU A 134 15.09 -7.33 17.40
C LEU A 134 16.07 -6.15 17.32
N VAL A 135 17.09 -6.23 16.46
CA VAL A 135 18.08 -5.17 16.25
C VAL A 135 17.40 -3.89 15.72
N VAL A 136 16.50 -4.01 14.75
CA VAL A 136 15.72 -2.87 14.24
C VAL A 136 14.97 -2.16 15.36
N ARG A 137 14.30 -2.90 16.24
CA ARG A 137 13.57 -2.32 17.38
C ARG A 137 14.51 -1.71 18.42
N ALA A 138 15.64 -2.36 18.71
CA ALA A 138 16.66 -1.85 19.64
C ALA A 138 17.26 -0.52 19.14
N VAL A 139 17.51 -0.40 17.83
CA VAL A 139 17.95 0.86 17.19
C VAL A 139 16.90 1.96 17.32
N GLY A 140 15.61 1.61 17.24
CA GLY A 140 14.52 2.57 17.42
C GLY A 140 14.37 3.04 18.86
N GLU A 141 14.55 2.14 19.84
CA GLU A 141 14.42 2.48 21.27
C GLU A 141 15.64 3.24 21.80
N SER A 142 16.85 2.78 21.49
CA SER A 142 18.10 3.38 21.94
C SER A 142 19.23 3.21 20.92
N PRO A 143 19.43 4.19 20.00
CA PRO A 143 20.52 4.16 19.05
C PRO A 143 21.91 4.06 19.71
N PHE A 144 22.09 4.70 20.87
CA PHE A 144 23.36 4.66 21.61
C PHE A 144 23.69 3.27 22.12
N SER A 145 22.70 2.58 22.70
CA SER A 145 22.88 1.22 23.20
C SER A 145 23.15 0.24 22.06
N ALA A 146 22.45 0.37 20.94
CA ALA A 146 22.69 -0.45 19.76
C ALA A 146 24.11 -0.24 19.19
N ASN A 147 24.58 1.00 19.13
CA ASN A 147 25.94 1.33 18.68
C ASN A 147 27.01 0.78 19.64
N ALA A 148 26.78 0.85 20.95
CA ALA A 148 27.68 0.29 21.95
C ALA A 148 27.83 -1.24 21.83
N LEU A 149 26.81 -1.92 21.32
CA LEU A 149 26.83 -3.35 21.01
C LEU A 149 27.46 -3.67 19.65
N GLY A 150 27.99 -2.66 18.92
CA GLY A 150 28.66 -2.83 17.64
C GLY A 150 27.74 -2.83 16.40
N TYR A 151 26.47 -2.51 16.55
CA TYR A 151 25.56 -2.38 15.40
C TYR A 151 25.68 -1.02 14.73
N SER A 152 25.78 -1.02 13.40
CA SER A 152 25.83 0.21 12.61
C SER A 152 24.40 0.79 12.44
N VAL A 153 24.06 1.74 13.31
CA VAL A 153 22.75 2.43 13.31
C VAL A 153 22.40 3.04 11.94
N PRO A 154 23.30 3.76 11.23
CA PRO A 154 22.98 4.33 9.93
C PRO A 154 22.61 3.27 8.89
N MET A 155 23.35 2.16 8.84
CA MET A 155 23.11 1.10 7.87
C MET A 155 21.74 0.42 8.09
N ILE A 156 21.37 0.19 9.35
CA ILE A 156 20.06 -0.41 9.70
C ILE A 156 18.93 0.54 9.33
N ARG A 157 19.07 1.84 9.61
CA ARG A 157 18.08 2.85 9.22
C ARG A 157 17.95 2.98 7.70
N CYS A 158 19.07 2.98 6.97
CA CYS A 158 19.02 2.97 5.51
C CYS A 158 18.31 1.74 4.95
N ALA A 159 18.59 0.56 5.49
CA ALA A 159 17.92 -0.68 5.06
C ALA A 159 16.40 -0.66 5.33
N THR A 160 15.97 -0.18 6.50
CA THR A 160 14.54 -0.07 6.82
C THR A 160 13.84 1.01 6.00
N LEU A 161 14.50 2.13 5.69
CA LEU A 161 13.99 3.15 4.78
C LEU A 161 13.89 2.64 3.35
N ALA A 162 14.86 1.88 2.86
CA ALA A 162 14.81 1.27 1.53
C ALA A 162 13.62 0.28 1.42
N PHE A 163 13.40 -0.55 2.44
CA PHE A 163 12.24 -1.43 2.52
C PHE A 163 10.93 -0.64 2.56
N SER A 164 10.87 0.42 3.38
CA SER A 164 9.71 1.32 3.46
C SER A 164 9.42 1.96 2.11
N GLY A 165 10.44 2.51 1.44
CA GLY A 165 10.31 3.09 0.11
C GLY A 165 9.79 2.10 -0.93
N ALA A 166 10.27 0.84 -0.89
CA ALA A 166 9.80 -0.21 -1.78
C ALA A 166 8.31 -0.54 -1.56
N CYS A 167 7.86 -0.66 -0.31
CA CYS A 167 6.45 -0.91 0.02
C CYS A 167 5.55 0.26 -0.38
N ILE A 168 5.98 1.49 -0.11
CA ILE A 168 5.27 2.71 -0.51
C ILE A 168 5.23 2.82 -2.05
N GLY A 169 6.33 2.47 -2.72
CA GLY A 169 6.43 2.40 -4.17
C GLY A 169 5.43 1.42 -4.78
N LEU A 170 5.36 0.21 -4.24
CA LEU A 170 4.36 -0.80 -4.64
C LEU A 170 2.93 -0.30 -4.42
N SER A 171 2.69 0.42 -3.32
CA SER A 171 1.39 1.03 -3.02
C SER A 171 0.97 2.04 -4.09
N GLY A 172 1.87 2.95 -4.47
CA GLY A 172 1.64 3.94 -5.52
C GLY A 172 1.40 3.30 -6.89
N ALA A 173 2.23 2.31 -7.25
CA ALA A 173 2.05 1.55 -8.49
C ALA A 173 0.71 0.81 -8.54
N TYR A 174 0.30 0.20 -7.44
CA TYR A 174 -0.99 -0.48 -7.35
C TYR A 174 -2.15 0.47 -7.64
N LEU A 175 -2.09 1.71 -7.13
CA LEU A 175 -3.10 2.73 -7.37
C LEU A 175 -3.22 3.06 -8.86
N SER A 176 -2.11 3.31 -9.55
CA SER A 176 -2.12 3.76 -10.95
C SER A 176 -2.22 2.65 -11.98
N LEU A 177 -1.85 1.40 -11.64
CA LEU A 177 -1.83 0.30 -12.60
C LEU A 177 -3.05 -0.62 -12.47
N ILE A 178 -3.61 -0.75 -11.27
CA ILE A 178 -4.65 -1.77 -10.99
C ILE A 178 -5.91 -1.14 -10.44
N TYR A 179 -5.82 -0.32 -9.37
CA TYR A 179 -6.98 0.21 -8.69
C TYR A 179 -7.73 1.25 -9.54
N THR A 180 -7.01 2.19 -10.13
CA THR A 180 -7.49 3.15 -11.13
C THR A 180 -6.49 3.15 -12.27
N PRO A 181 -6.69 2.37 -13.35
CA PRO A 181 -5.72 2.18 -14.42
C PRO A 181 -5.61 3.42 -15.32
N LEU A 182 -5.32 4.53 -14.71
CA LEU A 182 -5.10 5.84 -15.31
C LEU A 182 -4.24 6.68 -14.36
N TRP A 183 -3.57 7.68 -14.91
CA TRP A 183 -2.89 8.67 -14.08
C TRP A 183 -3.64 10.00 -14.10
N VAL A 184 -3.95 10.51 -12.89
CA VAL A 184 -4.56 11.84 -12.70
C VAL A 184 -3.81 12.54 -11.59
N GLU A 185 -3.59 13.84 -11.77
CA GLU A 185 -2.98 14.67 -10.73
C GLU A 185 -3.81 14.61 -9.45
N GLY A 186 -3.14 14.42 -8.31
CA GLY A 186 -3.81 14.31 -7.01
C GLY A 186 -4.48 12.95 -6.73
N MET A 187 -4.26 11.91 -7.55
CA MET A 187 -4.90 10.59 -7.37
C MET A 187 -4.61 9.91 -6.02
N ILE A 188 -3.54 10.30 -5.35
CA ILE A 188 -3.18 9.77 -4.03
C ILE A 188 -4.12 10.33 -2.94
N ALA A 189 -4.51 11.62 -3.05
CA ALA A 189 -5.54 12.26 -2.22
C ALA A 189 -5.38 12.02 -0.70
N GLY A 190 -4.17 12.15 -0.17
CA GLY A 190 -3.89 12.01 1.26
C GLY A 190 -3.75 10.57 1.77
N ARG A 191 -3.81 9.56 0.90
CA ARG A 191 -3.67 8.14 1.32
C ARG A 191 -2.36 7.84 2.02
N GLY A 192 -1.27 8.54 1.68
CA GLY A 192 0.00 8.43 2.38
C GLY A 192 -0.08 8.92 3.83
N TRP A 193 -0.76 10.02 4.06
CA TRP A 193 -1.00 10.55 5.41
C TRP A 193 -1.90 9.63 6.24
N ILE A 194 -2.94 9.07 5.61
CA ILE A 194 -3.79 8.06 6.25
C ILE A 194 -2.97 6.83 6.63
N ALA A 195 -2.08 6.36 5.76
CA ALA A 195 -1.23 5.22 6.07
C ALA A 195 -0.30 5.51 7.26
N LEU A 196 0.26 6.71 7.37
CA LEU A 196 1.05 7.14 8.52
C LEU A 196 0.22 7.16 9.80
N ALA A 197 -0.97 7.74 9.75
CA ALA A 197 -1.91 7.77 10.88
C ALA A 197 -2.28 6.36 11.34
N LEU A 198 -2.55 5.44 10.40
CA LEU A 198 -2.87 4.04 10.71
C LEU A 198 -1.75 3.32 11.46
N VAL A 199 -0.49 3.60 11.17
CA VAL A 199 0.66 3.03 11.90
C VAL A 199 0.66 3.51 13.34
N THR A 200 0.47 4.81 13.55
CA THR A 200 0.46 5.43 14.89
C THR A 200 -0.73 4.91 15.70
N PHE A 201 -1.95 4.94 15.16
CA PHE A 201 -3.14 4.39 15.83
C PHE A 201 -3.06 2.88 16.04
N GLY A 202 -2.46 2.15 15.09
CA GLY A 202 -2.19 0.72 15.22
C GLY A 202 -1.12 0.37 16.25
N THR A 203 -0.52 1.39 16.92
CA THR A 203 0.54 1.19 17.93
C THR A 203 1.70 0.32 17.43
N TRP A 204 2.10 0.53 16.17
CA TRP A 204 3.17 -0.21 15.49
C TRP A 204 3.01 -1.73 15.55
N ARG A 205 1.78 -2.24 15.55
CA ARG A 205 1.47 -3.68 15.48
C ARG A 205 0.87 -4.03 14.12
N PRO A 206 1.49 -4.89 13.31
CA PRO A 206 1.04 -5.18 11.94
C PRO A 206 -0.42 -5.61 11.82
N PHE A 207 -0.92 -6.43 12.75
CA PHE A 207 -2.32 -6.88 12.76
C PHE A 207 -3.32 -5.74 13.05
N ARG A 208 -2.96 -4.77 13.90
CA ARG A 208 -3.82 -3.60 14.15
C ARG A 208 -3.83 -2.65 12.96
N VAL A 209 -2.67 -2.46 12.33
CA VAL A 209 -2.56 -1.68 11.09
C VAL A 209 -3.39 -2.32 9.97
N PHE A 210 -3.36 -3.65 9.85
CA PHE A 210 -4.22 -4.38 8.93
C PHE A 210 -5.71 -4.10 9.18
N LEU A 211 -6.18 -4.24 10.42
CA LEU A 211 -7.57 -3.96 10.78
C LEU A 211 -7.96 -2.51 10.46
N GLY A 212 -7.09 -1.55 10.78
CA GLY A 212 -7.31 -0.13 10.44
C GLY A 212 -7.39 0.12 8.95
N ALA A 213 -6.49 -0.46 8.14
CA ALA A 213 -6.50 -0.32 6.69
C ALA A 213 -7.77 -0.89 6.04
N TYR A 214 -8.23 -2.04 6.52
CA TYR A 214 -9.46 -2.67 6.03
C TYR A 214 -10.72 -1.96 6.51
N LEU A 215 -10.72 -1.42 7.72
CA LEU A 215 -11.81 -0.58 8.21
C LEU A 215 -11.93 0.68 7.34
N PHE A 216 -10.82 1.37 7.10
CA PHE A 216 -10.82 2.60 6.31
C PHE A 216 -11.19 2.34 4.83
N GLY A 217 -10.59 1.32 4.21
CA GLY A 217 -10.94 0.90 2.86
C GLY A 217 -12.39 0.46 2.73
N GLY A 218 -12.91 -0.28 3.72
CA GLY A 218 -14.30 -0.71 3.80
C GLY A 218 -15.28 0.46 3.93
N MET A 219 -14.95 1.45 4.76
CA MET A 219 -15.75 2.68 4.89
C MET A 219 -15.84 3.44 3.56
N THR A 220 -14.70 3.57 2.85
CA THR A 220 -14.67 4.22 1.54
C THR A 220 -15.55 3.49 0.53
N MET A 221 -15.49 2.16 0.49
CA MET A 221 -16.31 1.35 -0.42
C MET A 221 -17.79 1.36 -0.04
N LEU A 222 -18.09 1.34 1.26
CA LEU A 222 -19.46 1.45 1.76
C LEU A 222 -20.07 2.78 1.32
N GLN A 223 -19.35 3.88 1.45
CA GLN A 223 -19.80 5.19 0.99
C GLN A 223 -20.10 5.21 -0.50
N MET A 224 -19.22 4.68 -1.34
CA MET A 224 -19.45 4.62 -2.79
C MET A 224 -20.69 3.79 -3.13
N ASN A 225 -20.92 2.68 -2.44
CA ASN A 225 -22.10 1.86 -2.62
C ASN A 225 -23.39 2.57 -2.14
N LEU A 226 -23.36 3.29 -1.03
CA LEU A 226 -24.51 4.07 -0.55
C LEU A 226 -24.88 5.19 -1.53
N GLN A 227 -23.89 5.87 -2.09
CA GLN A 227 -24.10 6.87 -3.14
C GLN A 227 -24.72 6.27 -4.41
N SER A 228 -24.32 5.06 -4.80
CA SER A 228 -24.90 4.38 -5.97
C SER A 228 -26.38 3.99 -5.79
N ILE A 229 -26.84 3.82 -4.54
CA ILE A 229 -28.23 3.53 -4.17
C ILE A 229 -29.06 4.82 -3.99
N GLY A 230 -28.42 6.00 -4.19
CA GLY A 230 -29.10 7.30 -4.09
C GLY A 230 -29.12 7.91 -2.68
N ILE A 231 -28.41 7.33 -1.72
CA ILE A 231 -28.23 7.91 -0.38
C ILE A 231 -27.04 8.86 -0.44
N SER A 232 -27.29 10.16 -0.44
CA SER A 232 -26.25 11.18 -0.44
C SER A 232 -25.58 11.26 0.94
N VAL A 233 -24.49 10.50 1.12
CA VAL A 233 -23.58 10.68 2.27
C VAL A 233 -22.57 11.74 1.88
N PRO A 234 -22.48 12.88 2.58
CA PRO A 234 -21.47 13.90 2.27
C PRO A 234 -20.05 13.30 2.37
N THR A 235 -19.27 13.45 1.32
CA THR A 235 -17.88 12.95 1.23
C THR A 235 -16.98 13.49 2.34
N GLN A 236 -17.35 14.62 2.91
CA GLN A 236 -16.65 15.29 4.02
C GLN A 236 -16.66 14.50 5.33
N PHE A 237 -17.64 13.62 5.57
CA PHE A 237 -17.68 12.82 6.80
C PHE A 237 -16.57 11.80 6.91
N ILE A 238 -16.06 11.27 5.79
CA ILE A 238 -14.97 10.26 5.80
C ILE A 238 -13.60 10.94 5.75
N SER A 239 -13.48 12.12 5.17
CA SER A 239 -12.23 12.89 5.19
C SER A 239 -11.95 13.55 6.53
N MET A 240 -12.94 13.61 7.42
CA MET A 240 -12.84 14.21 8.77
C MET A 240 -12.76 13.16 9.89
N ALA A 241 -12.99 11.87 9.62
CA ALA A 241 -12.90 10.78 10.59
C ALA A 241 -11.51 10.15 10.59
#